data_934e801a85ce6fcbe7b561cbfdc8fa76
#
_entry.id   934e801a85ce6fcbe7b561cbfdc8fa76
#
_cell.length_a   1.000
_cell.length_b   1.000
_cell.length_c   1.000
_cell.angle_alpha   90.00
_cell.angle_beta   90.00
_cell.angle_gamma   90.00
#
_symmetry.space_group_name_H-M   'P 1'
#
loop_
_entity.id
_entity.type
_entity.pdbx_description
1 polymer ?
#
loop_
_entity_poly.entity_id
_entity_poly.type
_entity_poly.pdbx_seq_one_letter_code
_entity_poly.pdbx_strand_id
1 'polypeptide(L)'
;MFYFIGYAGRAELPENLKVLFRPCAMCVPDLRLISEIMLVSQGFLEARPLSNKFITLYKLCKELLSKQDHYDWGLRAIKSVLVVAGSLKRADQDRPEEQVLMRALRDFNIPKIVADDTPVFQGLISDLFPNLEVPRSKDQVFEKAIKVATCDLQLQPEDSFILKVVQLDELFDVRHSVFIIGDAGTGKSQTWKTLFKTYQNLKKKPVFTDLNPKAVTNDELYGIINPASREWQDGLFSNIMRDMANMTSEGPKWIVLDGDIDPMWIESLNTVMDDNKILTLASNERIPVTPDMR
;
A
#
# COMPACT_ATOMS: atom_id res chain seq x y z
N MET A 1 -9.35 21.63 11.83
CA MET A 1 -7.98 21.12 12.06
C MET A 1 -8.07 20.03 13.12
N PHE A 2 -7.63 18.81 12.82
CA PHE A 2 -7.58 17.70 13.78
C PHE A 2 -6.15 17.55 14.27
N TYR A 3 -5.94 17.58 15.58
CA TYR A 3 -4.65 17.43 16.21
C TYR A 3 -4.66 16.17 17.09
N PHE A 4 -3.72 15.25 16.84
CA PHE A 4 -3.52 14.06 17.65
C PHE A 4 -2.27 14.22 18.50
N ILE A 5 -2.41 14.04 19.81
CA ILE A 5 -1.31 14.12 20.77
C ILE A 5 -0.47 12.85 20.65
N GLY A 6 0.87 13.01 20.61
CA GLY A 6 1.81 11.89 20.68
C GLY A 6 2.15 11.20 19.35
N TYR A 7 1.83 11.80 18.21
CA TYR A 7 2.26 11.27 16.91
C TYR A 7 3.71 11.70 16.59
N ALA A 8 4.57 10.76 16.27
CA ALA A 8 5.96 11.03 15.90
C ALA A 8 6.03 11.98 14.69
N GLY A 9 6.90 13.00 14.76
CA GLY A 9 7.06 14.02 13.71
C GLY A 9 6.18 15.27 13.87
N ARG A 10 5.28 15.33 14.87
CA ARG A 10 4.47 16.53 15.16
C ARG A 10 4.92 17.19 16.45
N ALA A 11 5.23 18.49 16.37
CA ALA A 11 5.51 19.29 17.55
C ALA A 11 4.24 19.48 18.40
N GLU A 12 4.38 19.41 19.72
CA GLU A 12 3.25 19.75 20.61
C GLU A 12 2.84 21.20 20.46
N LEU A 13 1.53 21.45 20.42
CA LEU A 13 1.01 22.80 20.43
C LEU A 13 1.30 23.47 21.79
N PRO A 14 1.71 24.74 21.78
CA PRO A 14 1.82 25.53 23.03
C PRO A 14 0.49 25.57 23.79
N GLU A 15 0.55 25.63 25.12
CA GLU A 15 -0.64 25.60 25.98
C GLU A 15 -1.66 26.70 25.65
N ASN A 16 -1.18 27.92 25.34
CA ASN A 16 -2.03 29.03 24.93
C ASN A 16 -2.82 28.75 23.64
N LEU A 17 -2.31 27.91 22.72
CA LEU A 17 -3.02 27.46 21.53
C LEU A 17 -3.97 26.30 21.85
N LYS A 18 -3.57 25.36 22.70
CA LYS A 18 -4.42 24.21 23.07
C LYS A 18 -5.75 24.69 23.68
N VAL A 19 -5.73 25.72 24.48
CA VAL A 19 -6.93 26.28 25.13
C VAL A 19 -7.97 26.80 24.13
N LEU A 20 -7.54 27.24 22.94
CA LEU A 20 -8.43 27.71 21.89
C LEU A 20 -9.18 26.59 21.14
N PHE A 21 -8.75 25.34 21.32
CA PHE A 21 -9.38 24.17 20.69
C PHE A 21 -10.27 23.43 21.69
N ARG A 22 -11.45 23.07 21.23
CA ARG A 22 -12.35 22.21 22.01
C ARG A 22 -11.92 20.76 21.84
N PRO A 23 -11.56 20.03 22.90
CA PRO A 23 -11.25 18.62 22.82
C PRO A 23 -12.50 17.81 22.49
N CYS A 24 -12.39 16.85 21.58
CA CYS A 24 -13.41 15.89 21.22
C CYS A 24 -12.86 14.48 21.37
N ALA A 25 -13.55 13.64 22.10
CA ALA A 25 -13.22 12.22 22.21
C ALA A 25 -13.60 11.51 20.90
N MET A 26 -12.64 10.77 20.33
CA MET A 26 -12.87 9.92 19.15
C MET A 26 -12.96 8.46 19.61
N CYS A 27 -14.09 7.82 19.36
CA CYS A 27 -14.30 6.42 19.66
C CYS A 27 -13.98 5.54 18.45
N VAL A 28 -13.52 4.31 18.72
CA VAL A 28 -13.33 3.32 17.66
C VAL A 28 -14.69 2.95 17.08
N PRO A 29 -14.89 3.07 15.75
CA PRO A 29 -16.17 2.76 15.12
C PRO A 29 -16.47 1.25 15.18
N ASP A 30 -17.75 0.88 15.01
CA ASP A 30 -18.14 -0.50 14.85
C ASP A 30 -17.68 -1.04 13.48
N LEU A 31 -16.53 -1.72 13.50
CA LEU A 31 -15.90 -2.27 12.29
C LEU A 31 -16.78 -3.36 11.63
N ARG A 32 -17.60 -4.06 12.42
CA ARG A 32 -18.48 -5.11 11.92
C ARG A 32 -19.58 -4.51 11.06
N LEU A 33 -20.23 -3.48 11.55
CA LEU A 33 -21.29 -2.77 10.82
C LEU A 33 -20.75 -2.11 9.54
N ILE A 34 -19.58 -1.48 9.63
CA ILE A 34 -18.91 -0.87 8.47
C ILE A 34 -18.60 -1.93 7.42
N SER A 35 -18.05 -3.08 7.82
CA SER A 35 -17.71 -4.18 6.90
C SER A 35 -18.95 -4.77 6.25
N GLU A 36 -20.06 -4.94 7.01
CA GLU A 36 -21.35 -5.42 6.49
C GLU A 36 -21.87 -4.49 5.39
N ILE A 37 -21.91 -3.18 5.66
CA ILE A 37 -22.37 -2.17 4.69
C ILE A 37 -21.48 -2.17 3.44
N MET A 38 -20.19 -2.26 3.59
CA MET A 38 -19.25 -2.31 2.47
C MET A 38 -19.41 -3.58 1.65
N LEU A 39 -19.59 -4.74 2.26
CA LEU A 39 -19.84 -6.00 1.55
C LEU A 39 -21.15 -5.92 0.75
N VAL A 40 -22.23 -5.39 1.34
CA VAL A 40 -23.51 -5.17 0.61
C VAL A 40 -23.28 -4.24 -0.57
N SER A 41 -22.53 -3.16 -0.41
CA SER A 41 -22.24 -2.21 -1.50
C SER A 41 -21.42 -2.83 -2.63
N GLN A 42 -20.64 -3.88 -2.35
CA GLN A 42 -19.90 -4.65 -3.35
C GLN A 42 -20.69 -5.81 -3.96
N GLY A 43 -21.97 -5.98 -3.56
CA GLY A 43 -22.89 -6.97 -4.13
C GLY A 43 -22.86 -8.33 -3.45
N PHE A 44 -22.37 -8.43 -2.20
CA PHE A 44 -22.44 -9.67 -1.41
C PHE A 44 -23.82 -9.81 -0.79
N LEU A 45 -24.44 -10.98 -0.94
CA LEU A 45 -25.75 -11.32 -0.37
C LEU A 45 -25.63 -11.75 1.09
N GLU A 46 -24.60 -12.55 1.40
CA GLU A 46 -24.32 -13.04 2.74
C GLU A 46 -23.39 -12.12 3.54
N ALA A 47 -23.56 -10.80 3.41
CA ALA A 47 -22.65 -9.81 3.97
C ALA A 47 -22.51 -9.89 5.49
N ARG A 48 -23.59 -10.19 6.23
CA ARG A 48 -23.58 -10.22 7.70
C ARG A 48 -22.74 -11.37 8.28
N PRO A 49 -22.94 -12.66 7.90
CA PRO A 49 -22.06 -13.73 8.36
C PRO A 49 -20.62 -13.55 7.92
N LEU A 50 -20.39 -13.08 6.68
CA LEU A 50 -19.06 -12.83 6.14
C LEU A 50 -18.34 -11.71 6.89
N SER A 51 -19.02 -10.60 7.21
CA SER A 51 -18.47 -9.53 8.05
C SER A 51 -18.05 -10.03 9.44
N ASN A 52 -18.86 -10.90 10.06
CA ASN A 52 -18.50 -11.49 11.34
C ASN A 52 -17.22 -12.34 11.26
N LYS A 53 -17.11 -13.22 10.25
CA LYS A 53 -15.91 -14.03 10.02
C LYS A 53 -14.68 -13.15 9.79
N PHE A 54 -14.82 -12.13 8.95
CA PHE A 54 -13.74 -11.19 8.61
C PHE A 54 -13.21 -10.46 9.85
N ILE A 55 -14.09 -9.82 10.63
CA ILE A 55 -13.68 -9.06 11.82
C ILE A 55 -13.12 -9.97 12.90
N THR A 56 -13.65 -11.20 13.03
CA THR A 56 -13.11 -12.20 13.95
C THR A 56 -11.68 -12.59 13.55
N LEU A 57 -11.42 -12.83 12.26
CA LEU A 57 -10.06 -13.09 11.78
C LEU A 57 -9.10 -11.97 12.16
N TYR A 58 -9.47 -10.70 11.91
CA TYR A 58 -8.60 -9.55 12.21
C TYR A 58 -8.35 -9.35 13.70
N LYS A 59 -9.34 -9.66 14.55
CA LYS A 59 -9.15 -9.68 16.01
C LYS A 59 -8.16 -10.76 16.43
N LEU A 60 -8.34 -11.97 15.93
CA LEU A 60 -7.44 -13.10 16.23
C LEU A 60 -6.02 -12.84 15.70
N CYS A 61 -5.88 -12.28 14.49
CA CYS A 61 -4.58 -11.88 13.97
C CYS A 61 -3.88 -10.85 14.87
N LYS A 62 -4.61 -9.85 15.37
CA LYS A 62 -4.07 -8.84 16.28
C LYS A 62 -3.61 -9.43 17.63
N GLU A 63 -4.28 -10.50 18.10
CA GLU A 63 -4.00 -11.13 19.38
C GLU A 63 -2.91 -12.21 19.29
N LEU A 64 -2.93 -13.02 18.23
CA LEU A 64 -2.12 -14.25 18.12
C LEU A 64 -0.85 -14.10 17.28
N LEU A 65 -0.82 -13.18 16.30
CA LEU A 65 0.38 -12.94 15.52
C LEU A 65 1.39 -12.08 16.28
N SER A 66 2.64 -12.09 15.82
CA SER A 66 3.69 -11.26 16.38
C SER A 66 3.33 -9.76 16.27
N LYS A 67 3.88 -8.94 17.17
CA LYS A 67 3.63 -7.48 17.16
C LYS A 67 4.67 -6.81 16.26
N GLN A 68 4.41 -6.79 14.96
CA GLN A 68 5.24 -6.09 13.99
C GLN A 68 4.68 -4.69 13.74
N ASP A 69 5.55 -3.68 13.65
CA ASP A 69 5.14 -2.28 13.43
C ASP A 69 4.39 -2.06 12.11
N HIS A 70 4.65 -2.91 11.11
CA HIS A 70 4.01 -2.83 9.80
C HIS A 70 2.67 -3.59 9.71
N TYR A 71 2.25 -4.28 10.76
CA TYR A 71 0.95 -4.96 10.77
C TYR A 71 -0.18 -3.96 11.01
N ASP A 72 -1.03 -3.79 10.03
CA ASP A 72 -2.25 -2.99 10.13
C ASP A 72 -3.50 -3.88 10.04
N TRP A 73 -4.23 -3.96 11.15
CA TRP A 73 -5.52 -4.64 11.28
C TRP A 73 -6.67 -3.63 11.49
N GLY A 74 -6.43 -2.38 11.12
CA GLY A 74 -7.36 -1.27 11.29
C GLY A 74 -8.32 -1.08 10.10
N LEU A 75 -9.11 -0.01 10.17
CA LEU A 75 -10.16 0.31 9.20
C LEU A 75 -9.61 0.47 7.77
N ARG A 76 -8.40 1.01 7.59
CA ARG A 76 -7.78 1.17 6.27
C ARG A 76 -7.52 -0.18 5.59
N ALA A 77 -6.98 -1.16 6.34
CA ALA A 77 -6.76 -2.50 5.83
C ALA A 77 -8.08 -3.21 5.51
N ILE A 78 -9.08 -3.09 6.39
CA ILE A 78 -10.43 -3.62 6.18
C ILE A 78 -11.01 -3.09 4.86
N LYS A 79 -11.02 -1.77 4.68
CA LYS A 79 -11.53 -1.12 3.46
C LYS A 79 -10.84 -1.65 2.20
N SER A 80 -9.51 -1.79 2.24
CA SER A 80 -8.73 -2.28 1.09
C SER A 80 -9.10 -3.70 0.70
N VAL A 81 -9.16 -4.61 1.66
CA VAL A 81 -9.55 -6.02 1.40
C VAL A 81 -10.96 -6.11 0.85
N LEU A 82 -11.90 -5.32 1.36
CA LEU A 82 -13.28 -5.35 0.88
C LEU A 82 -13.42 -4.83 -0.55
N VAL A 83 -12.63 -3.84 -0.94
CA VAL A 83 -12.56 -3.37 -2.34
C VAL A 83 -12.00 -4.46 -3.25
N VAL A 84 -10.93 -5.16 -2.82
CA VAL A 84 -10.38 -6.31 -3.55
C VAL A 84 -11.39 -7.43 -3.67
N ALA A 85 -12.07 -7.79 -2.56
CA ALA A 85 -13.12 -8.81 -2.59
C ALA A 85 -14.25 -8.45 -3.57
N GLY A 86 -14.63 -7.16 -3.62
CA GLY A 86 -15.62 -6.66 -4.60
C GLY A 86 -15.13 -6.80 -6.05
N SER A 87 -13.87 -6.49 -6.33
CA SER A 87 -13.31 -6.66 -7.69
C SER A 87 -13.26 -8.14 -8.10
N LEU A 88 -12.84 -9.02 -7.18
CA LEU A 88 -12.84 -10.47 -7.42
C LEU A 88 -14.25 -11.02 -7.65
N LYS A 89 -15.25 -10.53 -6.90
CA LYS A 89 -16.65 -10.94 -7.11
C LYS A 89 -17.19 -10.52 -8.48
N ARG A 90 -16.84 -9.32 -8.93
CA ARG A 90 -17.23 -8.85 -10.28
C ARG A 90 -16.56 -9.62 -11.41
N ALA A 91 -15.32 -10.05 -11.19
CA ALA A 91 -14.57 -10.86 -12.17
C ALA A 91 -15.11 -12.29 -12.27
N ASP A 92 -15.63 -12.85 -11.18
CA ASP A 92 -16.05 -14.26 -11.08
C ASP A 92 -17.35 -14.35 -10.27
N GLN A 93 -18.49 -14.10 -10.94
CA GLN A 93 -19.79 -13.99 -10.30
C GLN A 93 -20.37 -15.33 -9.81
N ASP A 94 -19.93 -16.43 -10.39
CA ASP A 94 -20.48 -17.77 -10.11
C ASP A 94 -19.85 -18.43 -8.89
N ARG A 95 -18.77 -17.85 -8.34
CA ARG A 95 -18.09 -18.43 -7.18
C ARG A 95 -18.85 -18.14 -5.87
N PRO A 96 -18.82 -19.11 -4.93
CA PRO A 96 -19.34 -18.91 -3.59
C PRO A 96 -18.72 -17.68 -2.92
N GLU A 97 -19.51 -16.85 -2.28
CA GLU A 97 -19.08 -15.59 -1.66
C GLU A 97 -18.00 -15.81 -0.58
N GLU A 98 -18.11 -16.91 0.19
CA GLU A 98 -17.08 -17.27 1.17
C GLU A 98 -15.72 -17.52 0.54
N GLN A 99 -15.67 -18.17 -0.64
CA GLN A 99 -14.41 -18.44 -1.34
C GLN A 99 -13.78 -17.14 -1.86
N VAL A 100 -14.60 -16.23 -2.37
CA VAL A 100 -14.14 -14.92 -2.86
C VAL A 100 -13.54 -14.12 -1.72
N LEU A 101 -14.24 -14.04 -0.58
CA LEU A 101 -13.76 -13.30 0.58
C LEU A 101 -12.49 -13.94 1.17
N MET A 102 -12.47 -15.26 1.32
CA MET A 102 -11.29 -15.98 1.82
C MET A 102 -10.08 -15.75 0.93
N ARG A 103 -10.25 -15.81 -0.38
CA ARG A 103 -9.19 -15.53 -1.35
C ARG A 103 -8.68 -14.09 -1.20
N ALA A 104 -9.58 -13.10 -1.13
CA ALA A 104 -9.20 -11.71 -0.93
C ALA A 104 -8.40 -11.52 0.37
N LEU A 105 -8.86 -12.11 1.47
CA LEU A 105 -8.19 -12.07 2.77
C LEU A 105 -6.79 -12.67 2.73
N ARG A 106 -6.66 -13.83 2.11
CA ARG A 106 -5.39 -14.54 1.99
C ARG A 106 -4.41 -13.76 1.10
N ASP A 107 -4.81 -13.44 -0.12
CA ASP A 107 -3.92 -12.88 -1.13
C ASP A 107 -3.48 -11.45 -0.77
N PHE A 108 -4.32 -10.68 -0.06
CA PHE A 108 -3.97 -9.35 0.41
C PHE A 108 -3.06 -9.34 1.65
N ASN A 109 -3.20 -10.31 2.57
CA ASN A 109 -2.46 -10.28 3.84
C ASN A 109 -1.17 -11.10 3.81
N ILE A 110 -1.10 -12.23 3.09
CA ILE A 110 0.12 -13.05 3.03
C ILE A 110 1.39 -12.25 2.66
N PRO A 111 1.36 -11.31 1.71
CA PRO A 111 2.56 -10.53 1.37
C PRO A 111 3.13 -9.70 2.52
N LYS A 112 2.29 -9.35 3.52
CA LYS A 112 2.64 -8.51 4.67
C LYS A 112 3.12 -9.31 5.86
N ILE A 113 2.74 -10.59 5.93
CA ILE A 113 2.98 -11.44 7.10
C ILE A 113 4.39 -12.00 7.03
N VAL A 114 5.10 -11.95 8.17
CA VAL A 114 6.43 -12.55 8.30
C VAL A 114 6.36 -14.06 8.23
N ALA A 115 7.47 -14.71 7.86
CA ALA A 115 7.52 -16.15 7.60
C ALA A 115 7.05 -16.97 8.80
N ASP A 116 7.43 -16.59 10.01
CA ASP A 116 7.11 -17.30 11.26
C ASP A 116 5.61 -17.24 11.61
N ASP A 117 4.93 -16.17 11.24
CA ASP A 117 3.49 -15.99 11.50
C ASP A 117 2.62 -16.60 10.40
N THR A 118 3.18 -16.93 9.26
CA THR A 118 2.44 -17.47 8.10
C THR A 118 1.66 -18.76 8.43
N PRO A 119 2.23 -19.77 9.13
CA PRO A 119 1.49 -20.97 9.48
C PRO A 119 0.30 -20.69 10.41
N VAL A 120 0.46 -19.77 11.37
CA VAL A 120 -0.60 -19.37 12.29
C VAL A 120 -1.73 -18.69 11.53
N PHE A 121 -1.41 -17.77 10.62
CA PHE A 121 -2.40 -17.08 9.80
C PHE A 121 -3.17 -18.03 8.89
N GLN A 122 -2.48 -18.99 8.27
CA GLN A 122 -3.13 -20.01 7.44
C GLN A 122 -4.04 -20.91 8.26
N GLY A 123 -3.63 -21.31 9.47
CA GLY A 123 -4.47 -22.04 10.41
C GLY A 123 -5.76 -21.29 10.75
N LEU A 124 -5.66 -20.00 11.09
CA LEU A 124 -6.82 -19.15 11.36
C LEU A 124 -7.79 -19.03 10.19
N ILE A 125 -7.27 -18.92 8.96
CA ILE A 125 -8.11 -18.92 7.76
C ILE A 125 -8.83 -20.28 7.61
N SER A 126 -8.12 -21.39 7.78
CA SER A 126 -8.71 -22.73 7.64
C SER A 126 -9.79 -22.99 8.68
N ASP A 127 -9.63 -22.49 9.90
CA ASP A 127 -10.62 -22.63 10.98
C ASP A 127 -11.90 -21.81 10.71
N LEU A 128 -11.76 -20.62 10.17
CA LEU A 128 -12.90 -19.75 9.87
C LEU A 128 -13.62 -20.09 8.56
N PHE A 129 -12.90 -20.70 7.61
CA PHE A 129 -13.38 -21.11 6.30
C PHE A 129 -13.12 -22.60 6.05
N PRO A 130 -13.77 -23.50 6.82
CA PRO A 130 -13.52 -24.93 6.72
C PRO A 130 -13.91 -25.47 5.32
N ASN A 131 -13.15 -26.45 4.84
CA ASN A 131 -13.33 -27.12 3.53
C ASN A 131 -13.22 -26.21 2.28
N LEU A 132 -12.64 -25.03 2.40
CA LEU A 132 -12.42 -24.12 1.30
C LEU A 132 -10.93 -24.10 0.94
N GLU A 133 -10.48 -25.06 0.13
CA GLU A 133 -9.17 -25.00 -0.50
C GLU A 133 -9.28 -24.30 -1.85
N VAL A 134 -8.93 -23.02 -1.90
CA VAL A 134 -8.81 -22.30 -3.16
C VAL A 134 -7.32 -22.16 -3.49
N PRO A 135 -6.84 -22.90 -4.51
CA PRO A 135 -5.46 -22.74 -4.95
C PRO A 135 -5.22 -21.29 -5.41
N ARG A 136 -4.01 -20.78 -5.15
CA ARG A 136 -3.61 -19.48 -5.68
C ARG A 136 -3.64 -19.55 -7.21
N SER A 137 -4.30 -18.61 -7.85
CA SER A 137 -4.26 -18.47 -9.31
C SER A 137 -2.83 -18.09 -9.71
N LYS A 138 -2.08 -19.03 -10.26
CA LYS A 138 -0.73 -18.78 -10.78
C LYS A 138 -0.83 -18.36 -12.23
N ASP A 139 -0.44 -17.14 -12.54
CA ASP A 139 -0.17 -16.76 -13.93
C ASP A 139 1.20 -17.29 -14.35
N GLN A 140 1.21 -18.50 -14.90
CA GLN A 140 2.42 -19.18 -15.33
C GLN A 140 3.18 -18.41 -16.42
N VAL A 141 2.48 -17.61 -17.22
CA VAL A 141 3.09 -16.79 -18.27
C VAL A 141 3.88 -15.66 -17.65
N PHE A 142 3.27 -15.01 -16.67
CA PHE A 142 3.90 -13.90 -15.95
C PHE A 142 5.08 -14.38 -15.08
N GLU A 143 4.92 -15.51 -14.36
CA GLU A 143 6.03 -16.11 -13.60
C GLU A 143 7.23 -16.47 -14.51
N LYS A 144 6.99 -17.00 -15.71
CA LYS A 144 8.06 -17.26 -16.69
C LYS A 144 8.73 -15.98 -17.16
N ALA A 145 7.98 -14.91 -17.40
CA ALA A 145 8.54 -13.62 -17.78
C ALA A 145 9.41 -13.04 -16.67
N ILE A 146 9.02 -13.19 -15.40
CA ILE A 146 9.82 -12.78 -14.25
C ILE A 146 11.12 -13.62 -14.18
N LYS A 147 11.06 -14.93 -14.39
CA LYS A 147 12.27 -15.78 -14.40
C LYS A 147 13.28 -15.33 -15.46
N VAL A 148 12.82 -15.00 -16.64
CA VAL A 148 13.67 -14.46 -17.70
C VAL A 148 14.29 -13.14 -17.29
N ALA A 149 13.47 -12.19 -16.78
CA ALA A 149 13.96 -10.90 -16.33
C ALA A 149 14.96 -11.00 -15.17
N THR A 150 14.77 -11.97 -14.27
CA THR A 150 15.70 -12.24 -13.17
C THR A 150 17.06 -12.72 -13.70
N CYS A 151 17.06 -13.62 -14.67
CA CYS A 151 18.29 -14.07 -15.34
C CYS A 151 18.97 -12.94 -16.12
N ASP A 152 18.20 -12.05 -16.78
CA ASP A 152 18.73 -10.88 -17.51
C ASP A 152 19.48 -9.91 -16.56
N LEU A 153 19.04 -9.84 -15.30
CA LEU A 153 19.69 -9.06 -14.24
C LEU A 153 20.83 -9.81 -13.54
N GLN A 154 21.24 -10.98 -14.05
CA GLN A 154 22.27 -11.84 -13.47
C GLN A 154 21.97 -12.28 -12.01
N LEU A 155 20.70 -12.43 -11.68
CA LEU A 155 20.21 -12.92 -10.41
C LEU A 155 19.76 -14.37 -10.55
N GLN A 156 19.78 -15.11 -9.43
CA GLN A 156 19.24 -16.48 -9.41
C GLN A 156 17.72 -16.45 -9.28
N PRO A 157 16.98 -17.13 -10.16
CA PRO A 157 15.52 -17.19 -10.12
C PRO A 157 15.02 -18.16 -9.05
N GLU A 158 15.09 -17.76 -7.79
CA GLU A 158 14.55 -18.54 -6.67
C GLU A 158 13.03 -18.35 -6.59
N ASP A 159 12.30 -19.42 -6.31
CA ASP A 159 10.83 -19.39 -6.30
C ASP A 159 10.26 -18.44 -5.22
N SER A 160 10.93 -18.29 -4.07
CA SER A 160 10.57 -17.34 -3.02
C SER A 160 10.71 -15.88 -3.48
N PHE A 161 11.78 -15.56 -4.20
CA PHE A 161 12.01 -14.23 -4.76
C PHE A 161 10.99 -13.91 -5.85
N ILE A 162 10.76 -14.85 -6.77
CA ILE A 162 9.75 -14.71 -7.84
C ILE A 162 8.38 -14.45 -7.25
N LEU A 163 8.03 -15.19 -6.19
CA LEU A 163 6.78 -15.00 -5.47
C LEU A 163 6.64 -13.56 -4.93
N LYS A 164 7.72 -12.98 -4.39
CA LYS A 164 7.71 -11.59 -3.92
C LYS A 164 7.51 -10.57 -5.04
N VAL A 165 8.10 -10.81 -6.22
CA VAL A 165 7.88 -9.96 -7.40
C VAL A 165 6.43 -10.04 -7.89
N VAL A 166 5.83 -11.23 -7.93
CA VAL A 166 4.41 -11.42 -8.27
C VAL A 166 3.52 -10.71 -7.24
N GLN A 167 3.81 -10.87 -5.94
CA GLN A 167 3.06 -10.20 -4.88
C GLN A 167 3.13 -8.67 -4.98
N LEU A 168 4.27 -8.11 -5.40
CA LEU A 168 4.40 -6.67 -5.63
C LEU A 168 3.50 -6.20 -6.79
N ASP A 169 3.45 -6.96 -7.88
CA ASP A 169 2.56 -6.69 -9.02
C ASP A 169 1.09 -6.69 -8.58
N GLU A 170 0.66 -7.74 -7.89
CA GLU A 170 -0.70 -7.86 -7.34
C GLU A 170 -1.07 -6.70 -6.39
N LEU A 171 -0.10 -6.21 -5.59
CA LEU A 171 -0.32 -5.06 -4.71
C LEU A 171 -0.49 -3.75 -5.49
N PHE A 172 0.19 -3.58 -6.61
CA PHE A 172 0.03 -2.40 -7.46
C PHE A 172 -1.34 -2.30 -8.12
N ASP A 173 -2.03 -3.42 -8.32
CA ASP A 173 -3.42 -3.41 -8.79
C ASP A 173 -4.40 -2.86 -7.75
N VAL A 174 -4.05 -3.00 -6.47
CA VAL A 174 -4.90 -2.59 -5.35
C VAL A 174 -4.53 -1.21 -4.81
N ARG A 175 -3.24 -0.91 -4.74
CA ARG A 175 -2.69 0.30 -4.13
C ARG A 175 -1.74 1.01 -5.08
N HIS A 176 -1.87 2.33 -5.13
CA HIS A 176 -0.95 3.19 -5.87
C HIS A 176 0.38 3.42 -5.13
N SER A 177 0.45 3.16 -3.83
CA SER A 177 1.65 3.30 -3.02
C SER A 177 1.90 2.02 -2.22
N VAL A 178 3.12 1.49 -2.28
CA VAL A 178 3.52 0.25 -1.62
C VAL A 178 4.87 0.44 -0.93
N PHE A 179 4.98 -0.05 0.30
CA PHE A 179 6.25 -0.13 1.03
C PHE A 179 6.85 -1.52 0.91
N ILE A 180 8.11 -1.61 0.50
CA ILE A 180 8.91 -2.83 0.53
C ILE A 180 9.81 -2.77 1.75
N ILE A 181 9.48 -3.52 2.80
CA ILE A 181 10.16 -3.48 4.10
C ILE A 181 10.96 -4.77 4.28
N GLY A 182 12.11 -4.66 4.92
CA GLY A 182 12.97 -5.79 5.27
C GLY A 182 14.37 -5.32 5.66
N ASP A 183 15.18 -6.22 6.19
CA ASP A 183 16.55 -5.94 6.59
C ASP A 183 17.46 -5.61 5.40
N ALA A 184 18.65 -5.08 5.68
CA ALA A 184 19.65 -4.83 4.66
C ALA A 184 20.05 -6.16 3.98
N GLY A 185 20.24 -6.14 2.66
CA GLY A 185 20.63 -7.32 1.89
C GLY A 185 19.52 -8.30 1.52
N THR A 186 18.26 -8.06 1.90
CA THR A 186 17.11 -8.97 1.60
C THR A 186 16.56 -8.85 0.17
N GLY A 187 17.17 -8.05 -0.69
CA GLY A 187 16.78 -7.95 -2.11
C GLY A 187 15.64 -6.98 -2.40
N LYS A 188 15.29 -6.05 -1.50
CA LYS A 188 14.22 -5.06 -1.70
C LYS A 188 14.33 -4.30 -3.02
N SER A 189 15.48 -3.69 -3.25
CA SER A 189 15.72 -2.93 -4.49
C SER A 189 15.72 -3.83 -5.73
N GLN A 190 16.14 -5.09 -5.60
CA GLN A 190 16.10 -6.04 -6.72
C GLN A 190 14.67 -6.48 -7.06
N THR A 191 13.77 -6.54 -6.09
CA THR A 191 12.38 -6.92 -6.32
C THR A 191 11.68 -5.96 -7.28
N TRP A 192 11.74 -4.64 -7.04
CA TRP A 192 11.11 -3.68 -7.94
C TRP A 192 11.88 -3.55 -9.27
N LYS A 193 13.23 -3.64 -9.27
CA LYS A 193 14.03 -3.65 -10.50
C LYS A 193 13.69 -4.83 -11.41
N THR A 194 13.48 -6.02 -10.84
CA THR A 194 13.07 -7.21 -11.59
C THR A 194 11.67 -7.03 -12.16
N LEU A 195 10.72 -6.49 -11.39
CA LEU A 195 9.38 -6.20 -11.90
C LEU A 195 9.41 -5.17 -13.03
N PHE A 196 10.22 -4.11 -12.88
CA PHE A 196 10.41 -3.11 -13.93
C PHE A 196 10.97 -3.74 -15.21
N LYS A 197 12.01 -4.58 -15.09
CA LYS A 197 12.60 -5.30 -16.22
C LYS A 197 11.58 -6.24 -16.88
N THR A 198 10.75 -6.92 -16.08
CA THR A 198 9.66 -7.76 -16.57
C THR A 198 8.67 -6.96 -17.42
N TYR A 199 8.29 -5.76 -16.96
CA TYR A 199 7.41 -4.89 -17.73
C TYR A 199 8.05 -4.38 -19.02
N GLN A 200 9.37 -4.12 -19.03
CA GLN A 200 10.10 -3.80 -20.26
C GLN A 200 10.06 -4.98 -21.25
N ASN A 201 10.33 -6.19 -20.77
CA ASN A 201 10.29 -7.40 -21.61
C ASN A 201 8.88 -7.66 -22.16
N LEU A 202 7.83 -7.33 -21.41
CA LEU A 202 6.42 -7.38 -21.84
C LEU A 202 5.98 -6.18 -22.70
N LYS A 203 6.90 -5.26 -23.04
CA LYS A 203 6.65 -4.06 -23.86
C LYS A 203 5.61 -3.10 -23.28
N LYS A 204 5.41 -3.09 -21.96
CA LYS A 204 4.51 -2.14 -21.28
C LYS A 204 5.06 -0.72 -21.17
N LYS A 205 6.28 -0.45 -21.65
CA LYS A 205 6.96 0.86 -21.64
C LYS A 205 6.96 1.55 -20.26
N PRO A 206 7.42 0.86 -19.20
CA PRO A 206 7.45 1.46 -17.87
C PRO A 206 8.49 2.58 -17.82
N VAL A 207 8.21 3.62 -17.02
CA VAL A 207 9.14 4.71 -16.71
C VAL A 207 9.32 4.75 -15.20
N PHE A 208 10.54 4.98 -14.73
CA PHE A 208 10.78 5.18 -13.31
C PHE A 208 11.77 6.33 -13.07
N THR A 209 11.64 6.92 -11.90
CA THR A 209 12.66 7.82 -11.32
C THR A 209 12.88 7.37 -9.88
N ASP A 210 14.13 7.12 -9.53
CA ASP A 210 14.54 6.79 -8.18
C ASP A 210 15.22 7.99 -7.50
N LEU A 211 14.96 8.13 -6.23
CA LEU A 211 15.64 9.12 -5.41
C LEU A 211 15.78 8.62 -3.97
N ASN A 212 16.83 9.08 -3.29
CA ASN A 212 17.01 8.85 -1.86
C ASN A 212 16.57 10.09 -1.09
N PRO A 213 15.44 10.04 -0.36
CA PRO A 213 14.92 11.20 0.36
C PRO A 213 15.85 11.73 1.46
N LYS A 214 16.73 10.88 2.03
CA LYS A 214 17.70 11.29 3.04
C LYS A 214 18.94 12.00 2.49
N ALA A 215 19.17 11.95 1.20
CA ALA A 215 20.31 12.62 0.57
C ALA A 215 20.11 14.15 0.47
N VAL A 216 18.90 14.62 0.64
CA VAL A 216 18.51 16.03 0.51
C VAL A 216 17.69 16.47 1.74
N THR A 217 17.63 17.77 1.98
CA THR A 217 16.76 18.34 3.01
C THR A 217 15.28 18.31 2.58
N ASN A 218 14.35 18.47 3.53
CA ASN A 218 12.92 18.55 3.20
C ASN A 218 12.60 19.72 2.27
N ASP A 219 13.28 20.83 2.44
CA ASP A 219 13.11 22.02 1.61
C ASP A 219 13.59 21.80 0.18
N GLU A 220 14.70 21.08 0.01
CA GLU A 220 15.19 20.67 -1.31
C GLU A 220 14.33 19.57 -1.91
N LEU A 221 13.71 18.72 -1.08
CA LEU A 221 12.85 17.63 -1.55
C LEU A 221 11.51 18.13 -2.08
N TYR A 222 10.80 18.94 -1.29
CA TYR A 222 9.45 19.38 -1.60
C TYR A 222 9.37 20.79 -2.17
N GLY A 223 10.36 21.62 -1.89
CA GLY A 223 10.42 23.04 -2.24
C GLY A 223 10.17 23.95 -1.06
N ILE A 224 10.59 25.17 -1.19
CA ILE A 224 10.52 26.20 -0.15
C ILE A 224 10.13 27.56 -0.74
N ILE A 225 9.45 28.39 0.08
CA ILE A 225 9.28 29.81 -0.21
C ILE A 225 10.52 30.53 0.34
N ASN A 226 11.31 31.11 -0.53
CA ASN A 226 12.52 31.86 -0.14
C ASN A 226 12.15 32.96 0.87
N PRO A 227 12.72 32.97 2.09
CA PRO A 227 12.34 33.91 3.12
C PRO A 227 12.63 35.41 2.74
N ALA A 228 13.62 35.63 1.87
CA ALA A 228 14.04 36.97 1.46
C ALA A 228 13.25 37.49 0.23
N SER A 229 13.15 36.72 -0.83
CA SER A 229 12.46 37.11 -2.07
C SER A 229 10.96 36.81 -2.05
N ARG A 230 10.48 35.95 -1.15
CA ARG A 230 9.12 35.42 -1.14
C ARG A 230 8.74 34.61 -2.38
N GLU A 231 9.71 34.24 -3.19
CA GLU A 231 9.51 33.41 -4.38
C GLU A 231 9.51 31.94 -4.00
N TRP A 232 8.69 31.17 -4.72
CA TRP A 232 8.66 29.73 -4.61
C TRP A 232 9.87 29.11 -5.33
N GLN A 233 10.56 28.19 -4.68
CA GLN A 233 11.60 27.36 -5.27
C GLN A 233 11.13 25.91 -5.24
N ASP A 234 11.07 25.29 -6.42
CA ASP A 234 10.64 23.90 -6.57
C ASP A 234 11.64 22.94 -5.93
N GLY A 235 11.10 21.90 -5.31
CA GLY A 235 11.90 20.76 -4.83
C GLY A 235 12.05 19.66 -5.85
N LEU A 236 12.97 18.75 -5.56
CA LEU A 236 13.27 17.61 -6.43
C LEU A 236 12.04 16.71 -6.64
N PHE A 237 11.38 16.32 -5.53
CA PHE A 237 10.20 15.46 -5.58
C PHE A 237 8.99 16.16 -6.24
N SER A 238 8.78 17.45 -5.97
CA SER A 238 7.70 18.22 -6.59
C SER A 238 7.86 18.30 -8.11
N ASN A 239 9.09 18.49 -8.61
CA ASN A 239 9.38 18.47 -10.05
C ASN A 239 9.14 17.09 -10.65
N ILE A 240 9.66 16.03 -10.04
CA ILE A 240 9.45 14.64 -10.51
C ILE A 240 7.95 14.32 -10.59
N MET A 241 7.19 14.66 -9.54
CA MET A 241 5.73 14.43 -9.51
C MET A 241 5.01 15.16 -10.63
N ARG A 242 5.37 16.43 -10.87
CA ARG A 242 4.78 17.27 -11.93
C ARG A 242 5.12 16.71 -13.31
N ASP A 243 6.38 16.36 -13.54
CA ASP A 243 6.84 15.80 -14.82
C ASP A 243 6.15 14.46 -15.11
N MET A 244 6.06 13.57 -14.12
CA MET A 244 5.38 12.30 -14.26
C MET A 244 3.86 12.45 -14.49
N ALA A 245 3.21 13.41 -13.80
CA ALA A 245 1.79 13.70 -13.99
C ALA A 245 1.49 14.24 -15.40
N ASN A 246 2.40 15.06 -15.96
CA ASN A 246 2.25 15.65 -17.28
C ASN A 246 2.74 14.75 -18.43
N MET A 247 3.47 13.69 -18.12
CA MET A 247 4.00 12.78 -19.12
C MET A 247 2.87 12.03 -19.83
N THR A 248 2.86 12.03 -21.15
CA THR A 248 1.84 11.40 -21.99
C THR A 248 2.10 9.91 -22.30
N SER A 249 3.12 9.30 -21.66
CA SER A 249 3.40 7.88 -21.89
C SER A 249 2.25 7.00 -21.35
N GLU A 250 1.86 6.00 -22.13
CA GLU A 250 0.80 5.04 -21.78
C GLU A 250 1.26 3.94 -20.81
N GLY A 251 2.53 3.90 -20.44
CA GLY A 251 3.10 2.89 -19.57
C GLY A 251 3.02 3.25 -18.08
N PRO A 252 3.20 2.27 -17.18
CA PRO A 252 3.26 2.52 -15.76
C PRO A 252 4.43 3.43 -15.39
N LYS A 253 4.18 4.39 -14.51
CA LYS A 253 5.12 5.43 -14.08
C LYS A 253 5.40 5.24 -12.61
N TRP A 254 6.66 5.03 -12.25
CA TRP A 254 7.05 4.76 -10.87
C TRP A 254 7.96 5.83 -10.31
N ILE A 255 7.64 6.28 -9.11
CA ILE A 255 8.53 7.10 -8.28
C ILE A 255 9.00 6.22 -7.14
N VAL A 256 10.29 5.90 -7.15
CA VAL A 256 10.90 4.99 -6.17
C VAL A 256 11.67 5.81 -5.16
N LEU A 257 11.28 5.71 -3.90
CA LEU A 257 11.97 6.32 -2.77
C LEU A 257 12.82 5.25 -2.08
N ASP A 258 14.06 5.06 -2.56
CA ASP A 258 14.97 4.03 -2.03
C ASP A 258 15.83 4.62 -0.90
N GLY A 259 15.37 4.44 0.33
CA GLY A 259 16.03 4.94 1.54
C GLY A 259 15.25 4.60 2.80
N ASP A 260 15.79 5.01 3.94
CA ASP A 260 15.13 4.78 5.22
C ASP A 260 13.87 5.64 5.37
N ILE A 261 12.85 5.07 5.98
CA ILE A 261 11.62 5.78 6.31
C ILE A 261 11.89 6.70 7.50
N ASP A 262 11.70 8.01 7.30
CA ASP A 262 11.85 9.04 8.33
C ASP A 262 10.56 9.86 8.43
N PRO A 263 10.00 10.06 9.65
CA PRO A 263 8.79 10.86 9.84
C PRO A 263 8.86 12.25 9.21
N MET A 264 10.05 12.84 9.14
CA MET A 264 10.25 14.20 8.63
C MET A 264 9.81 14.36 7.16
N TRP A 265 10.21 13.46 6.28
CA TRP A 265 9.84 13.56 4.87
C TRP A 265 8.55 12.82 4.52
N ILE A 266 8.24 11.73 5.23
CA ILE A 266 7.08 10.90 4.89
C ILE A 266 5.74 11.57 5.25
N GLU A 267 5.73 12.47 6.24
CA GLU A 267 4.50 13.16 6.66
C GLU A 267 3.90 13.97 5.51
N SER A 268 4.71 14.61 4.70
CA SER A 268 4.27 15.38 3.53
C SER A 268 3.63 14.50 2.44
N LEU A 269 3.93 13.19 2.42
CA LEU A 269 3.37 12.24 1.48
C LEU A 269 2.05 11.61 1.95
N ASN A 270 1.58 11.88 3.16
CA ASN A 270 0.35 11.28 3.67
C ASN A 270 -0.85 11.50 2.73
N THR A 271 -0.99 12.71 2.17
CA THR A 271 -2.09 13.04 1.24
C THR A 271 -1.91 12.38 -0.14
N VAL A 272 -0.69 12.05 -0.52
CA VAL A 272 -0.37 11.31 -1.75
C VAL A 272 -0.70 9.83 -1.58
N MET A 273 -0.34 9.25 -0.42
CA MET A 273 -0.55 7.82 -0.12
C MET A 273 -1.99 7.49 0.26
N ASP A 274 -2.74 8.46 0.78
CA ASP A 274 -4.16 8.31 1.10
C ASP A 274 -5.03 8.30 -0.16
N ASP A 275 -6.30 8.04 0.01
CA ASP A 275 -7.31 8.01 -1.07
C ASP A 275 -7.43 9.35 -1.83
N ASN A 276 -6.92 10.45 -1.26
CA ASN A 276 -6.92 11.77 -1.90
C ASN A 276 -6.03 11.83 -3.14
N LYS A 277 -4.89 11.09 -3.14
CA LYS A 277 -3.96 10.99 -4.27
C LYS A 277 -3.48 12.34 -4.79
N ILE A 278 -3.18 13.27 -3.89
CA ILE A 278 -2.78 14.64 -4.23
C ILE A 278 -1.58 15.06 -3.38
N LEU A 279 -0.52 15.53 -4.04
CA LEU A 279 0.56 16.25 -3.38
C LEU A 279 0.18 17.72 -3.29
N THR A 280 0.13 18.27 -2.07
CA THR A 280 -0.10 19.69 -1.84
C THR A 280 1.21 20.34 -1.38
N LEU A 281 1.71 21.28 -2.15
CA LEU A 281 2.93 22.05 -1.88
C LEU A 281 2.67 23.27 -1.00
N ALA A 282 3.71 23.80 -0.39
CA ALA A 282 3.61 25.05 0.39
C ALA A 282 3.25 26.28 -0.46
N SER A 283 3.42 26.21 -1.79
CA SER A 283 2.92 27.17 -2.76
C SER A 283 1.40 27.13 -3.00
N ASN A 284 0.66 26.22 -2.33
CA ASN A 284 -0.73 25.86 -2.60
C ASN A 284 -0.99 25.14 -3.95
N GLU A 285 0.03 24.82 -4.69
CA GLU A 285 -0.11 23.96 -5.86
C GLU A 285 -0.52 22.54 -5.44
N ARG A 286 -1.41 21.93 -6.22
CA ARG A 286 -1.91 20.57 -6.00
C ARG A 286 -1.61 19.73 -7.22
N ILE A 287 -0.73 18.74 -7.05
CA ILE A 287 -0.31 17.82 -8.10
C ILE A 287 -1.02 16.48 -7.89
N PRO A 288 -1.93 16.07 -8.80
CA PRO A 288 -2.63 14.80 -8.68
C PRO A 288 -1.74 13.62 -9.07
N VAL A 289 -1.95 12.47 -8.43
CA VAL A 289 -1.39 11.18 -8.84
C VAL A 289 -2.28 10.61 -9.95
N THR A 290 -1.74 10.41 -11.14
CA THR A 290 -2.48 9.80 -12.26
C THR A 290 -2.69 8.29 -12.03
N PRO A 291 -3.68 7.66 -12.69
CA PRO A 291 -3.93 6.22 -12.51
C PRO A 291 -2.74 5.32 -12.82
N ASP A 292 -1.84 5.76 -13.69
CA ASP A 292 -0.64 5.00 -14.10
C ASP A 292 0.58 5.23 -13.20
N MET A 293 0.49 6.18 -12.26
CA MET A 293 1.57 6.47 -11.29
C MET A 293 1.47 5.54 -10.08
N ARG A 294 2.66 5.08 -9.67
CA ARG A 294 2.88 4.26 -8.49
C ARG A 294 4.04 4.83 -7.69
#